data_58b6f90935fb8c02eaa7a608956af9bd
#
_entry.id   58b6f90935fb8c02eaa7a608956af9bd
#
_cell.length_a   1.000
_cell.length_b   1.000
_cell.length_c   1.000
_cell.angle_alpha   90.00
_cell.angle_beta   90.00
_cell.angle_gamma   90.00
#
_symmetry.space_group_name_H-M   'P 1'
#
loop_
_entity.id
_entity.type
_entity.pdbx_description
1 polymer ?
#
loop_
_entity_poly.entity_id
_entity_poly.type
_entity_poly.pdbx_seq_one_letter_code
_entity_poly.pdbx_strand_id
1 'polypeptide(L)'
;MHNVYIQPHYESVAMMKKRMLKLLFELMKNAKRSDREIAKIIGVSQPTITRMRQRLEKTAIVDYTVIPDWTELGFEIMAMTFIKAKAAKESTEKAKKWAAKNPNVIFTASGEGMGMDYAVISFHKNYSGYSSFVDNLKTEWAEDLQGLQSFLMTTGEERMVKTFSLKYLEKTWDEV
;
A
#
# COMPACT_ATOMS: atom_id res chain seq x y z
N MET A 1 -8.98 -29.23 4.92
CA MET A 1 -8.13 -28.16 5.48
C MET A 1 -6.86 -28.10 4.64
N HIS A 2 -6.82 -27.27 3.61
CA HIS A 2 -5.61 -27.03 2.81
C HIS A 2 -5.00 -25.75 3.30
N ASN A 3 -3.90 -25.89 4.06
CA ASN A 3 -3.03 -24.81 4.45
C ASN A 3 -2.38 -24.25 3.17
N VAL A 4 -2.93 -23.16 2.63
CA VAL A 4 -2.23 -22.35 1.64
C VAL A 4 -1.18 -21.57 2.41
N TYR A 5 -0.03 -22.18 2.63
CA TYR A 5 1.17 -21.43 2.99
C TYR A 5 1.47 -20.50 1.83
N ILE A 6 1.16 -19.21 1.99
CA ILE A 6 1.83 -18.16 1.25
C ILE A 6 3.30 -18.31 1.65
N GLN A 7 4.09 -19.00 0.83
CA GLN A 7 5.54 -18.95 0.98
C GLN A 7 5.93 -17.53 0.62
N PRO A 8 6.32 -16.70 1.59
CA PRO A 8 6.86 -15.39 1.26
C PRO A 8 8.13 -15.64 0.44
N HIS A 9 8.36 -14.80 -0.56
CA HIS A 9 9.62 -14.74 -1.30
C HIS A 9 10.78 -14.25 -0.41
N TYR A 10 11.01 -14.90 0.74
CA TYR A 10 12.13 -14.60 1.63
C TYR A 10 13.49 -14.78 0.94
N GLU A 11 13.56 -15.67 -0.06
CA GLU A 11 14.78 -15.88 -0.83
C GLU A 11 15.20 -14.64 -1.64
N SER A 12 14.28 -13.81 -2.10
CA SER A 12 14.61 -12.61 -2.90
C SER A 12 15.26 -11.51 -2.06
N VAL A 13 14.94 -11.42 -0.79
CA VAL A 13 15.51 -10.42 0.13
C VAL A 13 16.87 -10.86 0.65
N ALA A 14 17.05 -12.13 0.97
CA ALA A 14 18.35 -12.70 1.36
C ALA A 14 19.43 -12.53 0.25
N MET A 15 19.01 -12.42 -1.02
CA MET A 15 19.90 -12.14 -2.15
C MET A 15 20.23 -10.65 -2.33
N MET A 16 19.54 -9.74 -1.68
CA MET A 16 19.84 -8.30 -1.82
C MET A 16 21.07 -7.94 -1.01
N LYS A 17 22.14 -7.51 -1.71
CA LYS A 17 23.38 -7.08 -1.05
C LYS A 17 23.08 -5.95 -0.05
N LYS A 18 23.65 -5.99 1.14
CA LYS A 18 23.44 -5.03 2.25
C LYS A 18 23.49 -3.55 1.80
N ARG A 19 24.35 -3.19 0.82
CA ARG A 19 24.42 -1.83 0.27
C ARG A 19 23.20 -1.44 -0.57
N MET A 20 22.60 -2.38 -1.30
CA MET A 20 21.38 -2.12 -2.06
C MET A 20 20.18 -1.89 -1.15
N LEU A 21 20.11 -2.67 -0.08
CA LEU A 21 19.08 -2.50 0.94
C LEU A 21 19.19 -1.13 1.63
N LYS A 22 20.41 -0.72 2.01
CA LYS A 22 20.65 0.63 2.55
C LYS A 22 20.20 1.73 1.57
N LEU A 23 20.48 1.58 0.27
CA LEU A 23 20.00 2.51 -0.74
C LEU A 23 18.47 2.55 -0.79
N LEU A 24 17.80 1.40 -0.76
CA LEU A 24 16.35 1.33 -0.77
C LEU A 24 15.77 2.09 0.44
N PHE A 25 16.31 1.90 1.65
CA PHE A 25 15.86 2.63 2.85
C PHE A 25 16.10 4.15 2.75
N GLU A 26 17.22 4.59 2.20
CA GLU A 26 17.46 6.03 1.99
C GLU A 26 16.45 6.63 1.02
N LEU A 27 16.05 5.89 -0.02
CA LEU A 27 14.98 6.29 -0.94
C LEU A 27 13.59 6.28 -0.28
N MET A 28 13.32 5.32 0.58
CA MET A 28 12.06 5.27 1.35
C MET A 28 11.96 6.41 2.38
N LYS A 29 13.09 6.91 2.90
CA LYS A 29 13.11 8.10 3.75
C LYS A 29 12.85 9.37 2.96
N ASN A 30 13.45 9.51 1.80
CA ASN A 30 13.29 10.65 0.91
C ASN A 30 13.74 10.32 -0.53
N ALA A 31 12.76 10.04 -1.39
CA ALA A 31 13.00 9.71 -2.80
C ALA A 31 13.63 10.87 -3.61
N LYS A 32 13.50 12.14 -3.13
CA LYS A 32 14.08 13.33 -3.79
C LYS A 32 15.59 13.43 -3.60
N ARG A 33 16.22 12.67 -2.69
CA ARG A 33 17.66 12.72 -2.50
C ARG A 33 18.41 12.39 -3.78
N SER A 34 19.40 13.23 -4.11
CA SER A 34 20.28 13.01 -5.24
C SER A 34 21.21 11.81 -4.99
N ASP A 35 21.64 11.16 -6.06
CA ASP A 35 22.62 10.07 -5.98
C ASP A 35 23.93 10.51 -5.30
N ARG A 36 24.31 11.80 -5.44
CA ARG A 36 25.48 12.37 -4.79
C ARG A 36 25.33 12.43 -3.26
N GLU A 37 24.17 12.80 -2.76
CA GLU A 37 23.88 12.83 -1.32
C GLU A 37 23.86 11.42 -0.74
N ILE A 38 23.18 10.49 -1.41
CA ILE A 38 23.11 9.08 -1.00
C ILE A 38 24.49 8.42 -1.05
N ALA A 39 25.32 8.76 -2.03
CA ALA A 39 26.69 8.27 -2.15
C ALA A 39 27.53 8.61 -0.91
N LYS A 40 27.40 9.82 -0.39
CA LYS A 40 28.05 10.25 0.87
C LYS A 40 27.57 9.45 2.08
N ILE A 41 26.25 9.19 2.18
CA ILE A 41 25.65 8.46 3.30
C ILE A 41 26.11 6.99 3.30
N ILE A 42 26.14 6.36 2.14
CA ILE A 42 26.45 4.92 2.00
C ILE A 42 27.97 4.67 1.96
N GLY A 43 28.78 5.69 1.65
CA GLY A 43 30.23 5.58 1.54
C GLY A 43 30.68 4.92 0.23
N VAL A 44 30.05 5.27 -0.90
CA VAL A 44 30.42 4.78 -2.25
C VAL A 44 30.45 5.95 -3.26
N SER A 45 30.89 5.68 -4.49
CA SER A 45 30.87 6.71 -5.55
C SER A 45 29.44 6.94 -6.08
N GLN A 46 29.17 8.17 -6.56
CA GLN A 46 27.89 8.51 -7.20
C GLN A 46 27.53 7.57 -8.38
N PRO A 47 28.44 7.23 -9.32
CA PRO A 47 28.13 6.28 -10.38
C PRO A 47 27.71 4.90 -9.87
N THR A 48 28.22 4.50 -8.69
CA THR A 48 27.82 3.25 -8.05
C THR A 48 26.37 3.32 -7.59
N ILE A 49 25.96 4.44 -6.93
CA ILE A 49 24.57 4.65 -6.53
C ILE A 49 23.65 4.65 -7.75
N THR A 50 24.01 5.38 -8.81
CA THR A 50 23.18 5.44 -10.02
C THR A 50 22.92 4.04 -10.60
N ARG A 51 23.95 3.19 -10.70
CA ARG A 51 23.77 1.80 -11.15
C ARG A 51 22.93 0.95 -10.18
N MET A 52 23.12 1.16 -8.90
CA MET A 52 22.34 0.45 -7.87
C MET A 52 20.85 0.88 -7.91
N ARG A 53 20.56 2.18 -8.07
CA ARG A 53 19.19 2.72 -8.21
C ARG A 53 18.51 2.12 -9.45
N GLN A 54 19.16 2.17 -10.61
CA GLN A 54 18.64 1.57 -11.84
C GLN A 54 18.32 0.06 -11.69
N ARG A 55 19.14 -0.64 -10.90
CA ARG A 55 18.85 -2.05 -10.58
C ARG A 55 17.64 -2.20 -9.68
N LEU A 56 17.51 -1.38 -8.62
CA LEU A 56 16.34 -1.39 -7.72
C LEU A 56 15.05 -1.05 -8.48
N GLU A 57 15.07 -0.09 -9.38
CA GLU A 57 13.95 0.30 -10.25
C GLU A 57 13.47 -0.85 -11.15
N LYS A 58 14.37 -1.76 -11.52
CA LYS A 58 14.02 -2.96 -12.31
C LYS A 58 13.55 -4.16 -11.46
N THR A 59 13.85 -4.18 -10.17
CA THR A 59 13.68 -5.40 -9.36
C THR A 59 12.86 -5.25 -8.09
N ALA A 60 12.89 -4.08 -7.44
CA ALA A 60 12.34 -3.89 -6.10
C ALA A 60 11.49 -2.62 -5.93
N ILE A 61 11.70 -1.60 -6.74
CA ILE A 61 10.88 -0.39 -6.72
C ILE A 61 9.78 -0.54 -7.76
N VAL A 62 8.54 -0.52 -7.29
CA VAL A 62 7.35 -0.61 -8.16
C VAL A 62 7.01 0.77 -8.71
N ASP A 63 7.10 1.81 -7.86
CA ASP A 63 6.74 3.19 -8.22
C ASP A 63 7.40 4.19 -7.27
N TYR A 64 7.48 5.45 -7.71
CA TYR A 64 7.84 6.62 -6.90
C TYR A 64 6.60 7.48 -6.69
N THR A 65 6.24 7.71 -5.44
CA THR A 65 5.07 8.52 -5.10
C THR A 65 5.39 9.54 -4.01
N VAL A 66 4.50 10.49 -3.83
CA VAL A 66 4.50 11.40 -2.69
C VAL A 66 3.33 11.06 -1.77
N ILE A 67 3.52 11.28 -0.48
CA ILE A 67 2.42 11.21 0.49
C ILE A 67 1.98 12.66 0.73
N PRO A 68 0.80 13.04 0.25
CA PRO A 68 0.30 14.40 0.41
C PRO A 68 -0.26 14.62 1.82
N ASP A 69 -0.45 15.87 2.18
CA ASP A 69 -1.42 16.21 3.20
C ASP A 69 -2.83 16.01 2.63
N TRP A 70 -3.55 15.06 3.19
CA TRP A 70 -4.88 14.66 2.68
C TRP A 70 -5.92 15.75 2.89
N THR A 71 -5.78 16.56 3.94
CA THR A 71 -6.68 17.68 4.26
C THR A 71 -6.53 18.80 3.25
N GLU A 72 -5.30 19.11 2.83
CA GLU A 72 -5.03 20.08 1.77
C GLU A 72 -5.61 19.66 0.41
N LEU A 73 -5.77 18.35 0.18
CA LEU A 73 -6.47 17.84 -1.00
C LEU A 73 -8.00 17.80 -0.83
N GLY A 74 -8.51 18.21 0.34
CA GLY A 74 -9.94 18.23 0.66
C GLY A 74 -10.53 16.85 0.94
N PHE A 75 -9.72 15.87 1.33
CA PHE A 75 -10.21 14.60 1.85
C PHE A 75 -10.37 14.68 3.36
N GLU A 76 -11.54 14.30 3.86
CA GLU A 76 -11.85 14.30 5.29
C GLU A 76 -11.86 12.89 5.87
N ILE A 77 -12.08 11.87 5.02
CA ILE A 77 -12.26 10.48 5.45
C ILE A 77 -11.32 9.56 4.69
N MET A 78 -10.59 8.75 5.43
CA MET A 78 -9.97 7.52 4.97
C MET A 78 -10.79 6.35 5.51
N ALA A 79 -11.26 5.47 4.63
CA ALA A 79 -12.05 4.30 4.99
C ALA A 79 -11.23 3.01 4.78
N MET A 80 -11.22 2.14 5.78
CA MET A 80 -10.84 0.73 5.63
C MET A 80 -12.11 -0.08 5.56
N THR A 81 -12.42 -0.62 4.39
CA THR A 81 -13.64 -1.40 4.14
C THR A 81 -13.29 -2.87 3.94
N PHE A 82 -13.89 -3.73 4.73
CA PHE A 82 -13.75 -5.17 4.66
C PHE A 82 -14.98 -5.76 3.99
N ILE A 83 -14.76 -6.66 3.05
CA ILE A 83 -15.82 -7.23 2.21
C ILE A 83 -15.81 -8.75 2.38
N LYS A 84 -16.98 -9.30 2.66
CA LYS A 84 -17.28 -10.73 2.55
C LYS A 84 -17.97 -10.98 1.21
N ALA A 85 -17.37 -11.82 0.37
CA ALA A 85 -17.92 -12.18 -0.92
C ALA A 85 -18.13 -13.69 -1.06
N LYS A 86 -19.00 -14.09 -1.97
CA LYS A 86 -19.10 -15.50 -2.34
C LYS A 86 -17.77 -15.99 -2.94
N ALA A 87 -17.33 -17.17 -2.52
CA ALA A 87 -16.12 -17.78 -3.05
C ALA A 87 -16.30 -18.17 -4.54
N ALA A 88 -15.75 -17.37 -5.44
CA ALA A 88 -15.68 -17.69 -6.86
C ALA A 88 -14.28 -17.36 -7.40
N LYS A 89 -13.73 -18.21 -8.29
CA LYS A 89 -12.45 -17.94 -8.99
C LYS A 89 -12.47 -16.59 -9.73
N GLU A 90 -13.64 -16.14 -10.14
CA GLU A 90 -13.86 -14.89 -10.87
C GLU A 90 -13.86 -13.64 -9.97
N SER A 91 -14.00 -13.81 -8.65
CA SER A 91 -14.11 -12.68 -7.70
C SER A 91 -12.88 -11.79 -7.69
N THR A 92 -11.69 -12.36 -7.83
CA THR A 92 -10.43 -11.58 -7.84
C THR A 92 -10.31 -10.70 -9.08
N GLU A 93 -10.67 -11.21 -10.25
CA GLU A 93 -10.64 -10.41 -11.48
C GLU A 93 -11.75 -9.34 -11.49
N LYS A 94 -12.92 -9.65 -10.94
CA LYS A 94 -13.99 -8.69 -10.70
C LYS A 94 -13.52 -7.57 -9.75
N ALA A 95 -12.84 -7.93 -8.65
CA ALA A 95 -12.29 -6.97 -7.69
C ALA A 95 -11.23 -6.05 -8.33
N LYS A 96 -10.32 -6.58 -9.15
CA LYS A 96 -9.34 -5.78 -9.88
C LYS A 96 -10.01 -4.78 -10.83
N LYS A 97 -10.98 -5.24 -11.63
CA LYS A 97 -11.73 -4.38 -12.57
C LYS A 97 -12.52 -3.31 -11.83
N TRP A 98 -13.13 -3.68 -10.72
CA TRP A 98 -13.87 -2.75 -9.88
C TRP A 98 -12.95 -1.68 -9.28
N ALA A 99 -11.83 -2.08 -8.66
CA ALA A 99 -10.86 -1.15 -8.10
C ALA A 99 -10.31 -0.17 -9.14
N ALA A 100 -10.00 -0.65 -10.35
CA ALA A 100 -9.50 0.19 -11.44
C ALA A 100 -10.50 1.27 -11.90
N LYS A 101 -11.80 1.04 -11.72
CA LYS A 101 -12.86 2.01 -12.07
C LYS A 101 -13.15 3.01 -10.95
N ASN A 102 -12.68 2.74 -9.72
CA ASN A 102 -13.00 3.53 -8.54
C ASN A 102 -11.77 4.34 -8.10
N PRO A 103 -11.61 5.60 -8.55
CA PRO A 103 -10.42 6.41 -8.28
C PRO A 103 -10.22 6.74 -6.79
N ASN A 104 -11.27 6.60 -5.98
CA ASN A 104 -11.19 6.75 -4.52
C ASN A 104 -10.44 5.59 -3.85
N VAL A 105 -10.34 4.43 -4.51
CA VAL A 105 -9.67 3.24 -3.99
C VAL A 105 -8.18 3.35 -4.28
N ILE A 106 -7.37 3.42 -3.22
CA ILE A 106 -5.91 3.50 -3.33
C ILE A 106 -5.23 2.16 -3.07
N PHE A 107 -5.92 1.22 -2.44
CA PHE A 107 -5.42 -0.12 -2.16
C PHE A 107 -6.58 -1.10 -2.03
N THR A 108 -6.42 -2.29 -2.59
CA THR A 108 -7.27 -3.44 -2.31
C THR A 108 -6.47 -4.73 -2.41
N ALA A 109 -6.77 -5.66 -1.53
CA ALA A 109 -6.18 -6.99 -1.52
C ALA A 109 -7.19 -8.03 -1.05
N SER A 110 -7.04 -9.25 -1.56
CA SER A 110 -7.66 -10.43 -0.93
C SER A 110 -6.86 -10.85 0.30
N GLY A 111 -7.54 -11.37 1.30
CA GLY A 111 -6.93 -11.84 2.54
C GLY A 111 -7.90 -12.68 3.33
N GLU A 112 -7.42 -13.23 4.43
CA GLU A 112 -8.21 -14.05 5.35
C GLU A 112 -8.16 -13.43 6.75
N GLY A 113 -9.31 -13.20 7.36
CA GLY A 113 -9.42 -12.69 8.73
C GLY A 113 -10.79 -12.07 8.98
N MET A 114 -11.23 -12.05 10.23
CA MET A 114 -12.51 -11.49 10.66
C MET A 114 -13.75 -12.01 9.88
N GLY A 115 -13.63 -13.17 9.22
CA GLY A 115 -14.65 -13.68 8.32
C GLY A 115 -14.80 -12.91 7.00
N MET A 116 -13.83 -12.09 6.64
CA MET A 116 -13.81 -11.27 5.41
C MET A 116 -12.80 -11.79 4.40
N ASP A 117 -12.99 -11.47 3.13
CA ASP A 117 -12.19 -11.98 2.01
C ASP A 117 -11.38 -10.88 1.32
N TYR A 118 -11.77 -9.61 1.47
CA TYR A 118 -11.07 -8.45 0.88
C TYR A 118 -10.97 -7.31 1.87
N ALA A 119 -9.85 -6.56 1.75
CA ALA A 119 -9.66 -5.27 2.38
C ALA A 119 -9.49 -4.19 1.31
N VAL A 120 -10.13 -3.05 1.52
CA VAL A 120 -10.10 -1.88 0.61
C VAL A 120 -9.74 -0.66 1.43
N ILE A 121 -8.80 0.16 0.94
CA ILE A 121 -8.51 1.49 1.49
C ILE A 121 -8.95 2.53 0.46
N SER A 122 -9.79 3.47 0.89
CA SER A 122 -10.33 4.51 0.05
C SER A 122 -10.35 5.87 0.74
N PHE A 123 -10.29 6.95 -0.05
CA PHE A 123 -10.37 8.33 0.43
C PHE A 123 -11.62 9.03 -0.08
N HIS A 124 -12.26 9.81 0.79
CA HIS A 124 -13.51 10.51 0.49
C HIS A 124 -13.45 11.95 1.02
N LYS A 125 -14.03 12.87 0.27
CA LYS A 125 -14.09 14.29 0.65
C LYS A 125 -14.93 14.52 1.90
N ASN A 126 -15.97 13.70 2.10
CA ASN A 126 -16.89 13.79 3.24
C ASN A 126 -17.66 12.47 3.41
N TYR A 127 -18.51 12.43 4.42
CA TYR A 127 -19.34 11.23 4.71
C TYR A 127 -20.33 10.92 3.58
N SER A 128 -20.91 11.93 2.91
CA SER A 128 -21.83 11.70 1.79
C SER A 128 -21.13 11.00 0.61
N GLY A 129 -19.89 11.41 0.31
CA GLY A 129 -19.08 10.74 -0.71
C GLY A 129 -18.73 9.29 -0.35
N TYR A 130 -18.44 9.04 0.92
CA TYR A 130 -18.24 7.67 1.42
C TYR A 130 -19.54 6.84 1.33
N SER A 131 -20.69 7.39 1.74
CA SER A 131 -21.98 6.68 1.66
C SER A 131 -22.31 6.30 0.24
N SER A 132 -22.17 7.22 -0.70
CA SER A 132 -22.38 6.95 -2.13
C SER A 132 -21.43 5.86 -2.67
N PHE A 133 -20.17 5.86 -2.24
CA PHE A 133 -19.21 4.80 -2.57
C PHE A 133 -19.68 3.42 -2.08
N VAL A 134 -20.16 3.33 -0.84
CA VAL A 134 -20.67 2.07 -0.28
C VAL A 134 -21.93 1.61 -1.01
N ASP A 135 -22.84 2.50 -1.35
CA ASP A 135 -24.07 2.16 -2.07
C ASP A 135 -23.77 1.67 -3.50
N ASN A 136 -22.83 2.30 -4.18
CA ASN A 136 -22.33 1.83 -5.48
C ASN A 136 -21.68 0.45 -5.37
N LEU A 137 -20.84 0.23 -4.35
CA LEU A 137 -20.22 -1.06 -4.10
C LEU A 137 -21.27 -2.15 -3.88
N LYS A 138 -22.28 -1.89 -3.04
CA LYS A 138 -23.39 -2.83 -2.79
C LYS A 138 -24.16 -3.15 -4.07
N THR A 139 -24.37 -2.15 -4.94
CA THR A 139 -25.06 -2.32 -6.21
C THR A 139 -24.23 -3.17 -7.19
N GLU A 140 -22.96 -2.85 -7.35
CA GLU A 140 -22.08 -3.56 -8.30
C GLU A 140 -21.77 -5.00 -7.86
N TRP A 141 -21.80 -5.27 -6.55
CA TRP A 141 -21.50 -6.58 -5.97
C TRP A 141 -22.74 -7.31 -5.44
N ALA A 142 -23.95 -6.84 -5.77
CA ALA A 142 -25.21 -7.31 -5.15
C ALA A 142 -25.33 -8.84 -5.12
N GLU A 143 -24.93 -9.55 -6.17
CA GLU A 143 -25.03 -11.00 -6.26
C GLU A 143 -23.97 -11.75 -5.45
N ASP A 144 -22.82 -11.12 -5.23
CA ASP A 144 -21.65 -11.75 -4.59
C ASP A 144 -21.44 -11.27 -3.15
N LEU A 145 -21.97 -10.09 -2.79
CA LEU A 145 -21.75 -9.47 -1.49
C LEU A 145 -22.51 -10.21 -0.39
N GLN A 146 -21.79 -10.72 0.60
CA GLN A 146 -22.37 -11.39 1.79
C GLN A 146 -22.24 -10.52 3.05
N GLY A 147 -21.29 -9.60 3.09
CA GLY A 147 -21.09 -8.71 4.23
C GLY A 147 -20.13 -7.58 3.90
N LEU A 148 -20.29 -6.48 4.61
CA LEU A 148 -19.47 -5.29 4.49
C LEU A 148 -19.35 -4.63 5.87
N GLN A 149 -18.12 -4.33 6.26
CA GLN A 149 -17.80 -3.57 7.46
C GLN A 149 -16.77 -2.51 7.12
N SER A 150 -16.91 -1.33 7.71
CA SER A 150 -15.94 -0.26 7.47
C SER A 150 -15.49 0.39 8.76
N PHE A 151 -14.22 0.69 8.84
CA PHE A 151 -13.62 1.54 9.86
C PHE A 151 -13.28 2.88 9.22
N LEU A 152 -13.92 3.94 9.69
CA LEU A 152 -13.74 5.29 9.18
C LEU A 152 -12.77 6.06 10.06
N MET A 153 -11.78 6.67 9.42
CA MET A 153 -10.79 7.52 10.06
C MET A 153 -10.87 8.91 9.46
N THR A 154 -10.77 9.94 10.29
CA THR A 154 -10.57 11.30 9.79
C THR A 154 -9.12 11.49 9.39
N THR A 155 -8.90 12.26 8.33
CA THR A 155 -7.55 12.55 7.80
C THR A 155 -6.85 13.68 8.56
N GLY A 156 -7.56 14.40 9.43
CA GLY A 156 -7.00 15.48 10.23
C GLY A 156 -5.94 15.01 11.24
N GLU A 157 -4.93 15.83 11.44
CA GLU A 157 -3.77 15.51 12.30
C GLU A 157 -4.14 15.17 13.75
N GLU A 158 -5.21 15.77 14.28
CA GLU A 158 -5.64 15.59 15.69
C GLU A 158 -5.95 14.14 16.09
N ARG A 159 -6.29 13.28 15.12
CA ARG A 159 -6.62 11.86 15.37
C ARG A 159 -5.61 10.89 14.79
N MET A 160 -4.62 11.39 14.05
CA MET A 160 -3.59 10.56 13.45
C MET A 160 -2.51 10.23 14.47
N VAL A 161 -2.54 9.02 15.00
CA VAL A 161 -1.55 8.54 16.00
C VAL A 161 -0.15 8.45 15.41
N LYS A 162 -0.03 8.08 14.12
CA LYS A 162 1.23 8.01 13.39
C LYS A 162 0.97 8.25 11.92
N THR A 163 1.69 9.20 11.33
CA THR A 163 1.57 9.51 9.90
C THR A 163 2.04 8.34 9.04
N PHE A 164 1.37 8.14 7.90
CA PHE A 164 1.77 7.12 6.95
C PHE A 164 3.17 7.42 6.40
N SER A 165 4.09 6.49 6.56
CA SER A 165 5.43 6.58 5.95
C SER A 165 6.12 5.23 5.97
N LEU A 166 6.76 4.87 4.88
CA LEU A 166 7.57 3.65 4.77
C LEU A 166 8.95 3.78 5.45
N LYS A 167 9.39 4.99 5.81
CA LYS A 167 10.68 5.24 6.49
C LYS A 167 10.84 4.46 7.80
N TYR A 168 9.73 4.09 8.43
CA TYR A 168 9.76 3.36 9.70
C TYR A 168 10.20 1.90 9.55
N LEU A 169 10.07 1.32 8.36
CA LEU A 169 10.40 -0.09 8.11
C LEU A 169 11.90 -0.39 8.21
N GLU A 170 12.77 0.62 8.10
CA GLU A 170 14.22 0.41 8.27
C GLU A 170 14.56 -0.23 9.62
N LYS A 171 13.91 0.23 10.71
CA LYS A 171 14.18 -0.26 12.06
C LYS A 171 13.80 -1.72 12.29
N THR A 172 12.83 -2.23 11.52
CA THR A 172 12.41 -3.64 11.62
C THR A 172 13.37 -4.58 10.89
N TRP A 173 14.27 -4.04 10.05
CA TRP A 173 15.19 -4.81 9.23
C TRP A 173 16.57 -5.02 9.86
N ASP A 174 16.96 -4.15 10.76
CA ASP A 174 18.25 -4.26 11.49
C ASP A 174 18.24 -5.38 12.54
N GLU A 175 17.10 -6.03 12.78
CA GLU A 175 16.90 -7.15 13.71
C GLU A 175 16.96 -8.53 13.01
N VAL A 176 17.22 -8.60 11.69
CA VAL A 176 17.38 -9.81 10.90
C VAL A 176 18.80 -9.81 10.27
#